data_aa811d66dc61e60455bb65cf6a17897f
#
_entry.id   aa811d66dc61e60455bb65cf6a17897f
#
_cell.length_a   1.000
_cell.length_b   1.000
_cell.length_c   1.000
_cell.angle_alpha   90.00
_cell.angle_beta   90.00
_cell.angle_gamma   90.00
#
_symmetry.space_group_name_H-M   'P 1'
#
loop_
_entity.id
_entity.type
_entity.pdbx_description
1 polymer ?
#
loop_
_entity_poly.entity_id
_entity_poly.type
_entity_poly.pdbx_seq_one_letter_code
_entity_poly.pdbx_strand_id
1 'polypeptide(L)'
;MERVPTVDPGTGARREDFGPAIAGSTVQFLRYAVPPLTIAGPFPAHASGTIEHIHLAAGSLRVTLGTEAVVLQTGDSCTCVADAPHGFDNSDGTVEARLYIVVEPP
;
A
#
# COMPACT_ATOMS: atom_id res chain seq x y z
N MET A 1 10.88 -9.31 18.53
CA MET A 1 10.69 -7.85 18.67
C MET A 1 9.34 -7.48 18.14
N GLU A 2 8.56 -6.82 18.96
CA GLU A 2 7.26 -6.32 18.55
C GLU A 2 7.42 -5.07 17.69
N ARG A 3 6.67 -4.99 16.60
CA ARG A 3 6.69 -3.82 15.72
C ARG A 3 5.43 -3.01 15.93
N VAL A 4 5.60 -1.71 16.13
CA VAL A 4 4.51 -0.78 16.33
C VAL A 4 4.19 -0.14 14.99
N PRO A 5 2.92 -0.21 14.53
CA PRO A 5 2.52 0.45 13.29
C PRO A 5 2.69 1.96 13.38
N THR A 6 3.06 2.60 12.28
CA THR A 6 2.99 4.04 12.13
C THR A 6 1.57 4.41 11.72
N VAL A 7 0.98 5.36 12.43
CA VAL A 7 -0.38 5.83 12.16
C VAL A 7 -0.31 7.23 11.55
N ASP A 8 -0.99 7.41 10.43
CA ASP A 8 -1.19 8.74 9.85
C ASP A 8 -2.29 9.46 10.66
N PRO A 9 -1.97 10.54 11.37
CA PRO A 9 -2.95 11.22 12.20
C PRO A 9 -4.09 11.87 11.41
N GLY A 10 -3.85 12.20 10.12
CA GLY A 10 -4.86 12.81 9.28
C GLY A 10 -5.92 11.85 8.77
N THR A 11 -5.57 10.59 8.55
CA THR A 11 -6.44 9.58 7.94
C THR A 11 -6.74 8.40 8.84
N GLY A 12 -5.89 8.14 9.83
CA GLY A 12 -5.96 6.92 10.64
C GLY A 12 -5.38 5.70 9.93
N ALA A 13 -4.87 5.83 8.71
CA ALA A 13 -4.23 4.71 8.02
C ALA A 13 -2.99 4.26 8.81
N ARG A 14 -2.80 2.94 8.89
CA ARG A 14 -1.68 2.36 9.63
C ARG A 14 -0.74 1.68 8.66
N ARG A 15 0.55 1.89 8.89
CA ARG A 15 1.62 1.26 8.14
C ARG A 15 2.51 0.47 9.09
N GLU A 16 2.77 -0.77 8.74
CA GLU A 16 3.70 -1.63 9.46
C GLU A 16 4.77 -2.09 8.50
N ASP A 17 6.02 -1.81 8.82
CA ASP A 17 7.18 -2.15 8.00
C ASP A 17 7.83 -3.38 8.60
N PHE A 18 7.88 -4.48 7.83
CA PHE A 18 8.52 -5.72 8.27
C PHE A 18 10.03 -5.72 7.96
N GLY A 19 10.53 -4.67 7.30
CA GLY A 19 11.92 -4.52 6.90
C GLY A 19 12.34 -5.49 5.81
N PRO A 20 13.61 -5.42 5.40
CA PRO A 20 14.17 -6.48 4.59
C PRO A 20 14.43 -7.71 5.47
N ALA A 21 14.04 -8.89 5.00
CA ALA A 21 14.25 -10.14 5.72
C ALA A 21 15.72 -10.60 5.64
N ILE A 22 16.47 -10.08 4.69
CA ILE A 22 17.86 -10.45 4.41
C ILE A 22 18.74 -9.20 4.48
N ALA A 23 19.84 -9.28 5.22
CA ALA A 23 20.80 -8.19 5.33
C ALA A 23 21.33 -7.80 3.94
N GLY A 24 21.38 -6.48 3.67
CA GLY A 24 21.81 -5.94 2.38
C GLY A 24 20.72 -5.86 1.32
N SER A 25 19.54 -6.45 1.58
CA SER A 25 18.41 -6.30 0.69
C SER A 25 17.78 -4.91 0.85
N THR A 26 17.37 -4.29 -0.26
CA THR A 26 16.63 -3.03 -0.28
C THR A 26 15.14 -3.24 -0.55
N VAL A 27 14.70 -4.48 -0.69
CA VAL A 27 13.28 -4.81 -0.84
C VAL A 27 12.56 -4.52 0.47
N GLN A 28 11.44 -3.78 0.39
CA GLN A 28 10.60 -3.50 1.54
C GLN A 28 9.37 -4.40 1.51
N PHE A 29 8.98 -4.88 2.67
CA PHE A 29 7.74 -5.62 2.87
C PHE A 29 6.90 -4.86 3.88
N LEU A 30 5.70 -4.45 3.46
CA LEU A 30 4.83 -3.56 4.24
C LEU A 30 3.45 -4.15 4.38
N ARG A 31 2.77 -3.77 5.47
CA ARG A 31 1.32 -3.96 5.61
C ARG A 31 0.68 -2.59 5.84
N TYR A 32 -0.39 -2.32 5.11
CA TYR A 32 -1.24 -1.15 5.33
C TYR A 32 -2.62 -1.58 5.78
N ALA A 33 -3.21 -0.77 6.65
CA ALA A 33 -4.62 -0.84 6.98
C ALA A 33 -5.23 0.54 6.73
N VAL A 34 -6.21 0.60 5.83
CA VAL A 34 -6.87 1.84 5.44
C VAL A 34 -8.29 1.80 5.99
N PRO A 35 -8.67 2.72 6.90
CA PRO A 35 -10.02 2.76 7.45
C PRO A 35 -11.08 2.94 6.36
N PRO A 36 -12.34 2.60 6.64
CA PRO A 36 -13.43 2.91 5.73
C PRO A 36 -13.58 4.42 5.55
N LEU A 37 -14.15 4.83 4.41
CA LEU A 37 -14.42 6.23 4.07
C LEU A 37 -13.15 7.09 4.03
N THR A 38 -12.02 6.50 3.70
CA THR A 38 -10.70 7.12 3.83
C THR A 38 -9.87 6.89 2.57
N ILE A 39 -9.07 7.91 2.21
CA ILE A 39 -8.06 7.80 1.16
C ILE A 39 -6.69 7.95 1.82
N ALA A 40 -5.82 6.97 1.63
CA ALA A 40 -4.41 7.04 2.03
C ALA A 40 -3.57 7.47 0.82
N GLY A 41 -2.86 8.56 0.96
CA GLY A 41 -2.11 9.19 -0.13
C GLY A 41 -2.79 10.45 -0.66
N PRO A 42 -2.39 10.96 -1.85
CA PRO A 42 -1.38 10.35 -2.71
C PRO A 42 0.02 10.39 -2.10
N PHE A 43 0.75 9.30 -2.30
CA PHE A 43 2.17 9.22 -1.93
C PHE A 43 3.02 9.68 -3.10
N PRO A 44 4.20 10.29 -2.84
CA PRO A 44 5.09 10.69 -3.92
C PRO A 44 5.55 9.50 -4.76
N ALA A 45 5.86 9.77 -6.03
CA ALA A 45 6.44 8.78 -6.91
C ALA A 45 7.76 8.25 -6.32
N HIS A 46 7.99 6.94 -6.47
CA HIS A 46 9.28 6.33 -6.18
C HIS A 46 10.28 6.58 -7.32
N ALA A 47 11.51 6.19 -7.12
CA ALA A 47 12.52 6.24 -8.17
C ALA A 47 12.06 5.45 -9.39
N SER A 48 12.42 5.92 -10.58
CA SER A 48 12.07 5.28 -11.84
C SER A 48 12.49 3.81 -11.85
N GLY A 49 11.57 2.92 -12.23
CA GLY A 49 11.79 1.48 -12.26
C GLY A 49 11.43 0.76 -10.96
N THR A 50 11.00 1.47 -9.92
CA THR A 50 10.51 0.83 -8.70
C THR A 50 9.19 0.10 -9.00
N ILE A 51 9.09 -1.13 -8.51
CA ILE A 51 7.92 -1.98 -8.70
C ILE A 51 7.26 -2.22 -7.34
N GLU A 52 5.94 -2.07 -7.28
CA GLU A 52 5.15 -2.47 -6.12
C GLU A 52 4.26 -3.66 -6.47
N HIS A 53 4.32 -4.68 -5.62
CA HIS A 53 3.42 -5.82 -5.65
C HIS A 53 2.44 -5.66 -4.51
N ILE A 54 1.14 -5.61 -4.81
CA ILE A 54 0.09 -5.33 -3.83
C ILE A 54 -0.87 -6.50 -3.78
N HIS A 55 -1.15 -6.99 -2.57
CA HIS A 55 -2.13 -8.04 -2.32
C HIS A 55 -3.16 -7.54 -1.31
N LEU A 56 -4.45 -7.58 -1.68
CA LEU A 56 -5.53 -7.21 -0.78
C LEU A 56 -5.98 -8.44 0.02
N ALA A 57 -5.72 -8.41 1.33
CA ALA A 57 -6.06 -9.52 2.22
C ALA A 57 -7.48 -9.41 2.80
N ALA A 58 -8.03 -8.20 2.91
CA ALA A 58 -9.38 -7.98 3.45
C ALA A 58 -9.97 -6.67 2.93
N GLY A 59 -11.26 -6.67 2.70
CA GLY A 59 -12.00 -5.51 2.23
C GLY A 59 -12.02 -5.38 0.71
N SER A 60 -12.28 -4.18 0.24
CA SER A 60 -12.12 -3.79 -1.17
C SER A 60 -11.38 -2.47 -1.22
N LEU A 61 -10.67 -2.21 -2.30
CA LEU A 61 -9.77 -1.07 -2.37
C LEU A 61 -9.55 -0.65 -3.81
N ARG A 62 -9.53 0.67 -4.05
CA ARG A 62 -9.07 1.23 -5.32
C ARG A 62 -7.61 1.63 -5.16
N VAL A 63 -6.73 1.01 -5.93
CA VAL A 63 -5.32 1.39 -6.00
C VAL A 63 -5.17 2.40 -7.13
N THR A 64 -4.64 3.57 -6.81
CA THR A 64 -4.46 4.65 -7.79
C THR A 64 -2.98 4.82 -8.13
N LEU A 65 -2.68 5.07 -9.40
CA LEU A 65 -1.33 5.32 -9.89
C LEU A 65 -1.43 6.37 -11.01
N GLY A 66 -0.97 7.59 -10.73
CA GLY A 66 -1.16 8.71 -11.64
C GLY A 66 -2.65 8.93 -11.90
N THR A 67 -3.05 8.84 -13.16
CA THR A 67 -4.45 8.97 -13.59
C THR A 67 -5.18 7.63 -13.69
N GLU A 68 -4.48 6.52 -13.44
CA GLU A 68 -5.04 5.17 -13.53
C GLU A 68 -5.49 4.67 -12.18
N ALA A 69 -6.44 3.75 -12.19
CA ALA A 69 -6.91 3.10 -10.98
C ALA A 69 -7.33 1.67 -11.28
N VAL A 70 -7.14 0.78 -10.31
CA VAL A 70 -7.63 -0.59 -10.35
C VAL A 70 -8.35 -0.90 -9.05
N VAL A 71 -9.50 -1.56 -9.14
CA VAL A 71 -10.28 -1.98 -7.97
C VAL A 71 -9.90 -3.41 -7.64
N LEU A 72 -9.47 -3.61 -6.40
CA LEU A 72 -9.16 -4.93 -5.86
C LEU A 72 -10.26 -5.38 -4.92
N GLN A 73 -10.63 -6.66 -5.01
CA GLN A 73 -11.45 -7.34 -4.02
C GLN A 73 -10.56 -8.22 -3.15
N THR A 74 -11.08 -8.68 -2.02
CA THR A 74 -10.34 -9.58 -1.13
C THR A 74 -9.75 -10.76 -1.91
N GLY A 75 -8.45 -10.98 -1.77
CA GLY A 75 -7.72 -12.04 -2.46
C GLY A 75 -7.08 -11.62 -3.77
N ASP A 76 -7.40 -10.43 -4.28
CA ASP A 76 -6.82 -9.93 -5.53
C ASP A 76 -5.43 -9.34 -5.30
N SER A 77 -4.63 -9.38 -6.35
CA SER A 77 -3.29 -8.79 -6.37
C SER A 77 -3.08 -7.97 -7.63
N CYS A 78 -2.23 -6.97 -7.54
CA CYS A 78 -1.75 -6.24 -8.71
C CYS A 78 -0.28 -5.90 -8.55
N THR A 79 0.37 -5.65 -9.68
CA THR A 79 1.77 -5.20 -9.74
C THR A 79 1.80 -3.94 -10.58
N CYS A 80 2.50 -2.92 -10.12
CA CYS A 80 2.61 -1.67 -10.86
C CYS A 80 4.03 -1.11 -10.80
N VAL A 81 4.36 -0.29 -11.79
CA VAL A 81 5.59 0.51 -11.76
C VAL A 81 5.25 1.79 -11.00
N ALA A 82 5.84 1.95 -9.82
CA ALA A 82 5.45 2.99 -8.87
C ALA A 82 6.22 4.30 -9.07
N ASP A 83 6.37 4.74 -10.32
CA ASP A 83 7.10 5.94 -10.71
C ASP A 83 6.17 7.16 -10.94
N ALA A 84 4.94 7.07 -10.47
CA ALA A 84 3.96 8.16 -10.45
C ALA A 84 3.37 8.29 -9.05
N PRO A 85 2.74 9.41 -8.71
CA PRO A 85 2.00 9.50 -7.44
C PRO A 85 0.95 8.40 -7.35
N HIS A 86 0.86 7.77 -6.19
CA HIS A 86 0.00 6.60 -5.98
C HIS A 86 -0.69 6.67 -4.63
N GLY A 87 -1.74 5.88 -4.48
CA GLY A 87 -2.50 5.87 -3.23
C GLY A 87 -3.46 4.70 -3.13
N PHE A 88 -4.10 4.64 -1.96
CA PHE A 88 -5.06 3.60 -1.61
C PHE A 88 -6.37 4.26 -1.23
N ASP A 89 -7.38 4.09 -2.07
CA ASP A 89 -8.67 4.75 -1.92
C ASP A 89 -9.72 3.77 -1.40
N ASN A 90 -10.10 3.94 -0.15
CA ASN A 90 -11.17 3.20 0.51
C ASN A 90 -12.36 4.13 0.81
N SER A 91 -12.53 5.20 0.02
CA SER A 91 -13.56 6.20 0.26
C SER A 91 -14.98 5.65 0.13
N ASP A 92 -15.17 4.62 -0.67
CA ASP A 92 -16.47 3.93 -0.83
C ASP A 92 -16.59 2.69 0.06
N GLY A 93 -15.53 2.37 0.83
CA GLY A 93 -15.50 1.17 1.66
C GLY A 93 -16.32 1.31 2.93
N THR A 94 -16.94 0.21 3.35
CA THR A 94 -17.67 0.12 4.61
C THR A 94 -16.89 -0.61 5.70
N VAL A 95 -15.78 -1.23 5.34
CA VAL A 95 -14.88 -1.94 6.25
C VAL A 95 -13.45 -1.53 6.00
N GLU A 96 -12.58 -1.77 6.97
CA GLU A 96 -11.14 -1.56 6.82
C GLU A 96 -10.58 -2.40 5.68
N ALA A 97 -9.75 -1.81 4.84
CA ALA A 97 -8.99 -2.52 3.82
C ALA A 97 -7.60 -2.85 4.36
N ARG A 98 -7.18 -4.11 4.23
CA ARG A 98 -5.86 -4.57 4.65
C ARG A 98 -5.11 -5.11 3.46
N LEU A 99 -3.91 -4.57 3.25
CA LEU A 99 -3.12 -4.93 2.09
C LEU A 99 -1.66 -5.15 2.48
N TYR A 100 -1.02 -6.05 1.74
CA TYR A 100 0.42 -6.29 1.84
C TYR A 100 1.08 -5.75 0.59
N ILE A 101 2.25 -5.16 0.75
CA ILE A 101 2.99 -4.54 -0.33
C ILE A 101 4.43 -4.99 -0.26
N VAL A 102 4.96 -5.42 -1.41
CA VAL A 102 6.40 -5.61 -1.60
C VAL A 102 6.89 -4.50 -2.55
N VAL A 103 7.86 -3.71 -2.10
CA VAL A 103 8.46 -2.64 -2.90
C VAL A 103 9.84 -3.11 -3.35
N GLU A 104 9.99 -3.24 -4.66
CA GLU A 104 11.24 -3.61 -5.31
C GLU A 104 11.88 -2.36 -5.90
N PRO A 105 13.03 -1.87 -5.38
CA PRO A 105 13.73 -0.75 -5.99
C PRO A 105 14.35 -1.14 -7.34
N PRO A 106 14.65 -0.16 -8.18
CA PRO A 106 15.24 -0.40 -9.49
C PRO A 106 16.64 -1.02 -9.42
#